data_782bdbae9d128da6763e32a9adf27e63
#
_entry.id   782bdbae9d128da6763e32a9adf27e63
#
_cell.length_a   1.000
_cell.length_b   1.000
_cell.length_c   1.000
_cell.angle_alpha   90.00
_cell.angle_beta   90.00
_cell.angle_gamma   90.00
#
_symmetry.space_group_name_H-M   'P 1'
#
loop_
_entity.id
_entity.type
_entity.pdbx_description
1 polymer ?
#
loop_
_entity_poly.entity_id
_entity_poly.type
_entity_poly.pdbx_seq_one_letter_code
_entity_poly.pdbx_strand_id
1 'polypeptide(L)'
;MAFAGTMGKDKEVRFDPCWSQEAVLVVNRLHPLAAYDEISLDDLSDQHLISYNLTGPLGAELTNLVKDCDLAIDYLYSDEITLASMVVGNPDMMAIACRSWLLDSFDQDIKLVRIKEAPEAFHQMYLCSSALMRHSKTVDEFIDIVLDYCSKSLE
;
A
#
# COMPACT_ATOMS: atom_id res chain seq x y z
N MET A 1 3.44 -3.48 21.28
CA MET A 1 3.52 -4.26 20.05
C MET A 1 2.49 -3.75 19.06
N ALA A 2 2.84 -3.58 17.79
CA ALA A 2 1.96 -3.07 16.74
C ALA A 2 2.45 -3.55 15.36
N PHE A 3 1.55 -3.56 14.35
CA PHE A 3 1.97 -3.63 12.96
C PHE A 3 2.10 -2.21 12.41
N ALA A 4 3.17 -1.92 11.70
CA ALA A 4 3.39 -0.62 11.08
C ALA A 4 4.34 -0.69 9.88
N GLY A 5 4.18 0.24 8.94
CA GLY A 5 5.21 0.59 7.96
C GLY A 5 6.25 1.49 8.63
N THR A 6 7.53 1.29 8.37
CA THR A 6 8.58 2.07 9.05
C THR A 6 8.83 3.40 8.38
N MET A 7 8.98 4.46 9.18
CA MET A 7 9.50 5.76 8.74
C MET A 7 11.00 5.95 9.06
N GLY A 8 11.67 4.96 9.63
CA GLY A 8 13.08 5.03 10.02
C GLY A 8 13.45 3.95 11.03
N LYS A 9 14.73 3.95 11.45
CA LYS A 9 15.25 3.00 12.44
C LYS A 9 15.24 3.65 13.81
N ASP A 10 14.27 3.29 14.65
CA ASP A 10 14.28 3.60 16.08
C ASP A 10 15.02 2.47 16.82
N LYS A 11 16.02 2.81 17.63
CA LYS A 11 16.82 1.85 18.38
C LYS A 11 16.07 1.21 19.57
N GLU A 12 14.99 1.84 19.99
CA GLU A 12 14.13 1.35 21.09
C GLU A 12 13.02 0.41 20.58
N VAL A 13 12.87 0.31 19.26
CA VAL A 13 11.89 -0.54 18.60
C VAL A 13 12.59 -1.62 17.79
N ARG A 14 12.19 -2.85 17.99
CA ARG A 14 12.53 -3.99 17.14
C ARG A 14 11.50 -4.04 16.01
N PHE A 15 11.97 -4.16 14.78
CA PHE A 15 11.15 -4.29 13.57
C PHE A 15 11.39 -5.67 12.96
N ASP A 16 10.42 -6.53 13.04
CA ASP A 16 10.45 -7.85 12.41
C ASP A 16 9.60 -7.79 11.12
N PRO A 17 10.19 -8.05 9.93
CA PRO A 17 9.47 -7.96 8.67
C PRO A 17 8.37 -9.03 8.61
N CYS A 18 7.17 -8.64 8.15
CA CYS A 18 6.02 -9.52 8.04
C CYS A 18 5.61 -9.75 6.59
N TRP A 19 5.05 -8.73 5.93
CA TRP A 19 4.64 -8.81 4.54
C TRP A 19 4.91 -7.49 3.83
N SER A 20 4.90 -7.52 2.52
CA SER A 20 4.95 -6.33 1.68
C SER A 20 3.64 -6.15 0.91
N GLN A 21 3.39 -4.92 0.50
CA GLN A 21 2.26 -4.54 -0.34
C GLN A 21 2.77 -3.97 -1.66
N GLU A 22 2.09 -4.28 -2.75
CA GLU A 22 2.36 -3.69 -4.06
C GLU A 22 1.68 -2.32 -4.16
N ALA A 23 2.27 -1.38 -4.91
CA ALA A 23 1.55 -0.20 -5.38
C ALA A 23 0.77 -0.57 -6.64
N VAL A 24 -0.51 -0.22 -6.67
CA VAL A 24 -1.42 -0.52 -7.77
C VAL A 24 -2.20 0.72 -8.19
N LEU A 25 -2.58 0.76 -9.47
CA LEU A 25 -3.58 1.69 -9.95
C LEU A 25 -4.96 1.08 -9.71
N VAL A 26 -5.80 1.78 -8.99
CA VAL A 26 -7.21 1.45 -8.76
C VAL A 26 -8.05 2.19 -9.78
N VAL A 27 -8.78 1.46 -10.60
CA VAL A 27 -9.67 2.02 -11.64
C VAL A 27 -11.07 1.45 -11.49
N ASN A 28 -12.08 2.24 -11.85
CA ASN A 28 -13.44 1.72 -11.99
C ASN A 28 -13.48 0.68 -13.13
N ARG A 29 -14.26 -0.39 -12.96
CA ARG A 29 -14.37 -1.43 -14.01
C ARG A 29 -14.91 -0.92 -15.34
N LEU A 30 -15.58 0.22 -15.35
CA LEU A 30 -16.08 0.88 -16.57
C LEU A 30 -15.01 1.74 -17.26
N HIS A 31 -13.88 2.02 -16.57
CA HIS A 31 -12.80 2.83 -17.11
C HIS A 31 -12.03 2.07 -18.21
N PRO A 32 -11.61 2.72 -19.31
CA PRO A 32 -10.86 2.05 -20.39
C PRO A 32 -9.60 1.32 -19.91
N LEU A 33 -8.89 1.86 -18.91
CA LEU A 33 -7.70 1.24 -18.33
C LEU A 33 -7.98 -0.07 -17.58
N ALA A 34 -9.23 -0.38 -17.24
CA ALA A 34 -9.59 -1.67 -16.66
C ALA A 34 -9.37 -2.86 -17.62
N ALA A 35 -9.15 -2.60 -18.93
CA ALA A 35 -8.81 -3.63 -19.89
C ALA A 35 -7.36 -4.12 -19.77
N TYR A 36 -6.49 -3.40 -19.07
CA TYR A 36 -5.07 -3.72 -18.92
C TYR A 36 -4.81 -4.42 -17.58
N ASP A 37 -3.84 -5.32 -17.57
CA ASP A 37 -3.35 -5.96 -16.33
C ASP A 37 -2.14 -5.20 -15.75
N GLU A 38 -1.45 -4.43 -16.60
CA GLU A 38 -0.28 -3.65 -16.24
C GLU A 38 -0.23 -2.34 -17.04
N ILE A 39 0.25 -1.26 -16.39
CA ILE A 39 0.37 0.06 -17.00
C ILE A 39 1.69 0.73 -16.58
N SER A 40 2.21 1.62 -17.41
CA SER A 40 3.32 2.51 -17.06
C SER A 40 2.78 3.81 -16.44
N LEU A 41 3.52 4.40 -15.49
CA LEU A 41 3.20 5.72 -14.95
C LEU A 41 3.20 6.81 -16.05
N ASP A 42 4.02 6.66 -17.08
CA ASP A 42 4.06 7.60 -18.21
C ASP A 42 2.73 7.63 -18.99
N ASP A 43 2.00 6.53 -19.01
CA ASP A 43 0.68 6.44 -19.66
C ASP A 43 -0.43 7.19 -18.88
N LEU A 44 -0.12 7.71 -17.69
CA LEU A 44 -1.04 8.41 -16.80
C LEU A 44 -0.86 9.93 -16.79
N SER A 45 0.02 10.51 -17.61
CA SER A 45 0.40 11.93 -17.59
C SER A 45 -0.77 12.91 -17.79
N ASP A 46 -1.78 12.50 -18.57
CA ASP A 46 -2.98 13.31 -18.84
C ASP A 46 -4.17 12.95 -17.93
N GLN A 47 -3.95 12.14 -16.90
CA GLN A 47 -5.01 11.62 -16.05
C GLN A 47 -5.04 12.34 -14.70
N HIS A 48 -6.25 12.44 -14.12
CA HIS A 48 -6.44 12.95 -12.77
C HIS A 48 -6.40 11.79 -11.77
N LEU A 49 -5.42 11.81 -10.89
CA LEU A 49 -5.16 10.77 -9.91
C LEU A 49 -5.41 11.27 -8.49
N ILE A 50 -5.85 10.37 -7.62
CA ILE A 50 -5.90 10.60 -6.17
C ILE A 50 -4.97 9.61 -5.46
N SER A 51 -4.48 9.97 -4.27
CA SER A 51 -3.66 9.08 -3.47
C SER A 51 -3.64 9.48 -2.00
N TYR A 52 -2.82 8.78 -1.20
CA TYR A 52 -2.65 9.04 0.23
C TYR A 52 -2.06 10.43 0.48
N ASN A 53 -2.42 11.02 1.63
CA ASN A 53 -1.79 12.26 2.09
C ASN A 53 -0.28 12.09 2.33
N LEU A 54 0.48 13.17 2.13
CA LEU A 54 1.94 13.14 2.17
C LEU A 54 2.54 13.06 3.59
N THR A 55 1.72 13.13 4.63
CA THR A 55 2.20 13.17 6.02
C THR A 55 2.53 11.80 6.60
N GLY A 56 2.07 10.72 5.96
CA GLY A 56 2.30 9.35 6.38
C GLY A 56 3.48 8.67 5.68
N PRO A 57 3.86 7.45 6.11
CA PRO A 57 4.91 6.65 5.48
C PRO A 57 4.65 6.41 3.99
N LEU A 58 3.43 6.02 3.66
CA LEU A 58 2.98 5.76 2.28
C LEU A 58 3.11 7.00 1.38
N GLY A 59 2.83 8.20 1.90
CA GLY A 59 2.97 9.42 1.13
C GLY A 59 4.42 9.67 0.68
N ALA A 60 5.40 9.40 1.54
CA ALA A 60 6.81 9.54 1.21
C ALA A 60 7.26 8.49 0.16
N GLU A 61 6.81 7.24 0.29
CA GLU A 61 7.11 6.16 -0.66
C GLU A 61 6.49 6.44 -2.02
N LEU A 62 5.22 6.88 -2.07
CA LEU A 62 4.54 7.27 -3.30
C LEU A 62 5.21 8.46 -3.98
N THR A 63 5.57 9.51 -3.22
CA THR A 63 6.30 10.64 -3.76
C THR A 63 7.59 10.20 -4.42
N ASN A 64 8.30 9.24 -3.82
CA ASN A 64 9.52 8.71 -4.41
C ASN A 64 9.26 7.85 -5.66
N LEU A 65 8.15 7.11 -5.72
CA LEU A 65 7.75 6.33 -6.90
C LEU A 65 7.46 7.22 -8.10
N VAL A 66 6.77 8.36 -7.89
CA VAL A 66 6.29 9.23 -8.98
C VAL A 66 7.16 10.47 -9.21
N LYS A 67 8.29 10.61 -8.52
CA LYS A 67 9.12 11.84 -8.50
C LYS A 67 9.63 12.29 -9.87
N ASP A 68 9.83 11.35 -10.77
CA ASP A 68 10.38 11.60 -12.10
C ASP A 68 9.26 11.61 -13.19
N CYS A 69 7.99 11.52 -12.77
CA CYS A 69 6.81 11.50 -13.62
C CYS A 69 6.05 12.83 -13.51
N ASP A 70 5.50 13.32 -14.62
CA ASP A 70 4.63 14.50 -14.64
C ASP A 70 3.17 14.05 -14.46
N LEU A 71 2.78 13.81 -13.22
CA LEU A 71 1.46 13.32 -12.84
C LEU A 71 0.70 14.33 -12.00
N ALA A 72 -0.58 14.55 -12.33
CA ALA A 72 -1.50 15.34 -11.53
C ALA A 72 -2.15 14.47 -10.45
N ILE A 73 -1.61 14.50 -9.22
CA ILE A 73 -2.08 13.67 -8.11
C ILE A 73 -2.58 14.56 -6.96
N ASP A 74 -3.81 14.32 -6.52
CA ASP A 74 -4.36 14.90 -5.30
C ASP A 74 -4.05 13.99 -4.09
N TYR A 75 -3.22 14.46 -3.19
CA TYR A 75 -2.77 13.73 -2.00
C TYR A 75 -3.63 14.08 -0.77
N LEU A 76 -4.86 13.60 -0.74
CA LEU A 76 -5.87 14.06 0.24
C LEU A 76 -6.34 12.97 1.22
N TYR A 77 -6.19 11.71 0.87
CA TYR A 77 -6.88 10.61 1.55
C TYR A 77 -5.95 9.84 2.49
N SER A 78 -6.52 9.10 3.43
CA SER A 78 -5.74 8.42 4.49
C SER A 78 -5.80 6.90 4.42
N ASP A 79 -6.71 6.34 3.62
CA ASP A 79 -6.91 4.88 3.58
C ASP A 79 -7.46 4.41 2.22
N GLU A 80 -7.28 3.11 1.95
CA GLU A 80 -7.65 2.46 0.70
C GLU A 80 -9.16 2.39 0.47
N ILE A 81 -9.95 2.28 1.54
CA ILE A 81 -11.43 2.20 1.44
C ILE A 81 -11.96 3.51 0.90
N THR A 82 -11.45 4.63 1.42
CA THR A 82 -11.85 5.96 0.94
C THR A 82 -11.44 6.16 -0.52
N LEU A 83 -10.20 5.79 -0.89
CA LEU A 83 -9.72 5.87 -2.27
C LEU A 83 -10.60 5.02 -3.22
N ALA A 84 -10.87 3.76 -2.87
CA ALA A 84 -11.72 2.88 -3.67
C ALA A 84 -13.15 3.42 -3.78
N SER A 85 -13.73 3.94 -2.69
CA SER A 85 -15.08 4.51 -2.69
C SER A 85 -15.18 5.72 -3.62
N MET A 86 -14.15 6.57 -3.67
CA MET A 86 -14.09 7.71 -4.59
C MET A 86 -14.04 7.27 -6.05
N VAL A 87 -13.24 6.22 -6.36
CA VAL A 87 -13.15 5.64 -7.71
C VAL A 87 -14.47 4.98 -8.11
N VAL A 88 -15.16 4.29 -7.20
CA VAL A 88 -16.50 3.73 -7.46
C VAL A 88 -17.51 4.84 -7.76
N GLY A 89 -17.50 5.90 -6.98
CA GLY A 89 -18.42 7.04 -7.13
C GLY A 89 -18.15 7.91 -8.35
N ASN A 90 -16.94 7.85 -8.93
CA ASN A 90 -16.56 8.63 -10.12
C ASN A 90 -15.72 7.76 -11.06
N PRO A 91 -16.33 7.18 -12.13
CA PRO A 91 -15.65 6.27 -13.05
C PRO A 91 -14.44 6.86 -13.80
N ASP A 92 -14.35 8.18 -13.93
CA ASP A 92 -13.22 8.86 -14.60
C ASP A 92 -12.05 9.13 -13.62
N MET A 93 -12.26 8.89 -12.31
CA MET A 93 -11.23 9.05 -11.28
C MET A 93 -10.45 7.76 -11.10
N MET A 94 -9.14 7.91 -10.88
CA MET A 94 -8.25 6.79 -10.57
C MET A 94 -7.46 7.06 -9.32
N ALA A 95 -7.03 5.99 -8.63
CA ALA A 95 -6.20 6.11 -7.45
C ALA A 95 -4.93 5.30 -7.56
N ILE A 96 -3.82 5.82 -7.03
CA ILE A 96 -2.64 5.01 -6.71
C ILE A 96 -2.74 4.62 -5.23
N ALA A 97 -2.77 3.32 -4.96
CA ALA A 97 -2.96 2.77 -3.63
C ALA A 97 -2.05 1.56 -3.39
N CYS A 98 -1.87 1.17 -2.13
CA CYS A 98 -1.30 -0.12 -1.78
C CYS A 98 -2.35 -1.22 -1.89
N ARG A 99 -1.96 -2.33 -2.52
CA ARG A 99 -2.81 -3.52 -2.57
C ARG A 99 -3.00 -4.09 -1.17
N SER A 100 -4.23 -4.12 -0.73
CA SER A 100 -4.63 -4.71 0.55
C SER A 100 -5.90 -5.53 0.37
N TRP A 101 -6.16 -6.47 1.29
CA TRP A 101 -7.40 -7.25 1.31
C TRP A 101 -8.68 -6.37 1.45
N LEU A 102 -8.54 -5.13 1.91
CA LEU A 102 -9.65 -4.17 2.01
C LEU A 102 -10.20 -3.82 0.62
N LEU A 103 -9.33 -3.77 -0.41
CA LEU A 103 -9.73 -3.49 -1.79
C LEU A 103 -10.53 -4.64 -2.41
N ASP A 104 -10.37 -5.88 -1.93
CA ASP A 104 -11.11 -7.05 -2.41
C ASP A 104 -12.63 -6.90 -2.16
N SER A 105 -13.02 -6.08 -1.18
CA SER A 105 -14.43 -5.76 -0.92
C SER A 105 -15.10 -4.98 -2.07
N PHE A 106 -14.31 -4.40 -2.96
CA PHE A 106 -14.76 -3.61 -4.12
C PHE A 106 -14.59 -4.33 -5.46
N ASP A 107 -14.27 -5.61 -5.45
CA ASP A 107 -13.96 -6.42 -6.65
C ASP A 107 -15.01 -6.33 -7.78
N GLN A 108 -16.28 -6.08 -7.44
CA GLN A 108 -17.35 -5.95 -8.43
C GLN A 108 -17.30 -4.59 -9.16
N ASP A 109 -16.72 -3.57 -8.56
CA ASP A 109 -16.79 -2.18 -9.00
C ASP A 109 -15.45 -1.64 -9.51
N ILE A 110 -14.32 -2.15 -8.97
CA ILE A 110 -12.97 -1.71 -9.34
C ILE A 110 -12.14 -2.84 -9.94
N LYS A 111 -11.07 -2.45 -10.64
CA LYS A 111 -9.96 -3.33 -11.03
C LYS A 111 -8.66 -2.75 -10.49
N LEU A 112 -7.80 -3.62 -9.99
CA LEU A 112 -6.43 -3.31 -9.63
C LEU A 112 -5.53 -3.60 -10.83
N VAL A 113 -4.83 -2.57 -11.31
CA VAL A 113 -3.90 -2.66 -12.43
C VAL A 113 -2.47 -2.48 -11.90
N ARG A 114 -1.57 -3.37 -12.25
CA ARG A 114 -0.17 -3.31 -11.82
C ARG A 114 0.52 -2.09 -12.40
N ILE A 115 1.39 -1.44 -11.61
CA ILE A 115 2.25 -0.35 -12.05
C ILE A 115 3.65 -0.92 -12.33
N LYS A 116 4.15 -0.77 -13.57
CA LYS A 116 5.43 -1.34 -14.02
C LYS A 116 6.62 -0.84 -13.22
N GLU A 117 6.63 0.44 -12.89
CA GLU A 117 7.73 1.10 -12.17
C GLU A 117 7.71 0.83 -10.67
N ALA A 118 6.60 0.29 -10.14
CA ALA A 118 6.51 -0.04 -8.73
C ALA A 118 7.28 -1.32 -8.41
N PRO A 119 8.12 -1.32 -7.37
CA PRO A 119 8.75 -2.56 -6.91
C PRO A 119 7.70 -3.52 -6.32
N GLU A 120 7.92 -4.83 -6.44
CA GLU A 120 7.02 -5.85 -5.89
C GLU A 120 6.81 -5.68 -4.37
N ALA A 121 7.86 -5.32 -3.65
CA ALA A 121 7.80 -4.98 -2.23
C ALA A 121 7.80 -3.46 -2.04
N PHE A 122 6.71 -2.78 -2.49
CA PHE A 122 6.61 -1.33 -2.43
C PHE A 122 6.52 -0.81 -1.00
N HIS A 123 5.62 -1.36 -0.19
CA HIS A 123 5.43 -0.97 1.20
C HIS A 123 5.65 -2.17 2.12
N GLN A 124 6.70 -2.11 2.95
CA GLN A 124 7.04 -3.19 3.88
C GLN A 124 6.34 -2.99 5.22
N MET A 125 5.58 -4.00 5.64
CA MET A 125 4.97 -4.06 6.96
C MET A 125 5.81 -4.84 7.94
N TYR A 126 5.86 -4.36 9.18
CA TYR A 126 6.66 -4.94 10.27
C TYR A 126 5.80 -5.19 11.49
N LEU A 127 6.12 -6.25 12.21
CA LEU A 127 5.73 -6.39 13.61
C LEU A 127 6.72 -5.59 14.46
N CYS A 128 6.21 -4.55 15.11
CA CYS A 128 7.00 -3.65 15.95
C CYS A 128 6.84 -4.04 17.43
N SER A 129 7.95 -4.24 18.12
CA SER A 129 7.96 -4.52 19.55
C SER A 129 9.03 -3.70 20.26
N SER A 130 8.94 -3.56 21.60
CA SER A 130 9.97 -2.84 22.34
C SER A 130 11.27 -3.65 22.38
N ALA A 131 12.38 -3.02 22.00
CA ALA A 131 13.72 -3.60 22.13
C ALA A 131 14.26 -3.51 23.57
N LEU A 132 13.68 -2.66 24.42
CA LEU A 132 14.15 -2.38 25.78
C LEU A 132 13.45 -3.23 26.84
N MET A 133 12.21 -3.67 26.58
CA MET A 133 11.40 -4.39 27.56
C MET A 133 11.52 -5.90 27.35
N ARG A 134 11.70 -6.61 28.47
CA ARG A 134 11.50 -8.06 28.48
C ARG A 134 10.02 -8.38 28.25
N HIS A 135 9.75 -9.16 27.24
CA HIS A 135 8.39 -9.65 27.01
C HIS A 135 8.06 -10.81 27.95
N SER A 136 6.77 -11.01 28.21
CA SER A 136 6.31 -12.25 28.84
C SER A 136 6.42 -13.42 27.85
N LYS A 137 6.47 -14.64 28.37
CA LYS A 137 6.50 -15.85 27.54
C LYS A 137 5.35 -15.89 26.50
N THR A 138 4.15 -15.45 26.90
CA THR A 138 2.98 -15.38 26.02
C THR A 138 3.17 -14.40 24.85
N VAL A 139 3.85 -13.27 25.10
CA VAL A 139 4.15 -12.28 24.04
C VAL A 139 5.20 -12.85 23.08
N ASP A 140 6.21 -13.53 23.59
CA ASP A 140 7.24 -14.16 22.75
C ASP A 140 6.61 -15.25 21.86
N GLU A 141 5.77 -16.13 22.44
CA GLU A 141 5.02 -17.14 21.68
C GLU A 141 4.11 -16.52 20.61
N PHE A 142 3.46 -15.40 20.91
CA PHE A 142 2.66 -14.68 19.91
C PHE A 142 3.51 -14.14 18.77
N ILE A 143 4.68 -13.54 19.07
CA ILE A 143 5.62 -13.05 18.06
C ILE A 143 6.05 -14.21 17.14
N ASP A 144 6.44 -15.34 17.74
CA ASP A 144 6.88 -16.52 16.97
C ASP A 144 5.76 -17.04 16.03
N ILE A 145 4.52 -17.11 16.51
CA ILE A 145 3.37 -17.52 15.70
C ILE A 145 3.15 -16.55 14.52
N VAL A 146 3.20 -15.25 14.78
CA VAL A 146 2.99 -14.23 13.73
C VAL A 146 4.09 -14.32 12.68
N LEU A 147 5.35 -14.41 13.09
CA LEU A 147 6.48 -14.48 12.16
C LEU A 147 6.47 -15.78 11.34
N ASP A 148 6.12 -16.91 11.95
CA ASP A 148 5.94 -18.19 11.23
C ASP A 148 4.81 -18.09 10.20
N TYR A 149 3.68 -17.46 10.55
CA TYR A 149 2.59 -17.21 9.61
C TYR A 149 3.02 -16.31 8.45
N CYS A 150 3.68 -15.18 8.73
CA CYS A 150 4.15 -14.25 7.70
C CYS A 150 5.15 -14.91 6.75
N SER A 151 6.05 -15.76 7.26
CA SER A 151 7.04 -16.45 6.42
C SER A 151 6.42 -17.43 5.42
N LYS A 152 5.28 -18.04 5.77
CA LYS A 152 4.55 -19.00 4.91
C LYS A 152 3.60 -18.32 3.91
N SER A 153 3.22 -17.07 4.17
CA SER A 153 2.31 -16.32 3.30
C SER A 153 3.05 -15.56 2.19
N LEU A 154 4.39 -15.58 2.19
CA LEU A 154 5.26 -14.97 1.19
C LEU A 154 5.74 -15.98 0.12
N GLU A 155 5.37 -17.26 0.24
CA GLU A 155 5.55 -18.31 -0.79
C GLU A 155 4.31 -18.42 -1.69
#